data_40deb07d8a5722aad56d4a9c727fe888
#
_entry.id   40deb07d8a5722aad56d4a9c727fe888
#
_cell.length_a   1.000
_cell.length_b   1.000
_cell.length_c   1.000
_cell.angle_alpha   90.00
_cell.angle_beta   90.00
_cell.angle_gamma   90.00
#
_symmetry.space_group_name_H-M   'P 1'
#
loop_
_entity.id
_entity.type
_entity.pdbx_description
1 polymer ?
#
loop_
_entity_poly.entity_id
_entity_poly.type
_entity_poly.pdbx_seq_one_letter_code
_entity_poly.pdbx_strand_id
1 'polypeptide(L)'
;MKFVCSAGKKLNWLTTTGWSQLYAMVQKDTNSILSKKTAVIFNFGVNDLSDYADYVEYYNWIAPQLKSKGCELYFMSVNPLNRTMLSNTGRADRSEAAVRSFNDYMKANLSSAYTYIDMYSYMKSTGYSFASDHYGAGTIDDGLHYTAKTYKRIYAKCIDSLRVPR
;
A
#
# COMPACT_ATOMS: atom_id res chain seq x y z
N MET A 1 -2.84 -2.31 -15.53
CA MET A 1 -2.25 -2.43 -14.17
C MET A 1 -2.20 -3.92 -13.82
N LYS A 2 -1.12 -4.36 -13.16
CA LYS A 2 -0.95 -5.73 -12.64
C LYS A 2 -0.85 -5.66 -11.12
N PHE A 3 -1.27 -6.69 -10.41
CA PHE A 3 -1.28 -6.73 -8.95
C PHE A 3 -0.47 -7.92 -8.44
N VAL A 4 0.34 -7.67 -7.41
CA VAL A 4 0.95 -8.69 -6.56
C VAL A 4 0.37 -8.49 -5.17
N CYS A 5 -0.65 -9.27 -4.83
CA CYS A 5 -1.38 -9.12 -3.57
C CYS A 5 -1.92 -10.46 -3.06
N SER A 6 -2.14 -10.52 -1.76
CA SER A 6 -2.83 -11.60 -1.09
C SER A 6 -3.44 -11.09 0.20
N ALA A 7 -4.63 -11.55 0.57
CA ALA A 7 -5.35 -11.09 1.76
C ALA A 7 -4.58 -11.40 3.05
N GLY A 8 -4.60 -10.48 4.01
CA GLY A 8 -4.04 -10.67 5.36
C GLY A 8 -2.52 -10.80 5.44
N LYS A 9 -1.79 -10.48 4.37
CA LYS A 9 -0.34 -10.66 4.32
C LYS A 9 0.41 -9.54 5.05
N LYS A 10 1.57 -9.92 5.56
CA LYS A 10 2.52 -9.13 6.33
C LYS A 10 3.85 -9.01 5.60
N LEU A 11 4.81 -8.31 6.21
CA LEU A 11 6.14 -8.09 5.66
C LEU A 11 6.83 -9.41 5.24
N ASN A 12 6.77 -10.45 6.05
CA ASN A 12 7.41 -11.73 5.76
C ASN A 12 6.94 -12.37 4.43
N TRP A 13 5.66 -12.17 4.07
CA TRP A 13 5.18 -12.62 2.76
C TRP A 13 5.74 -11.74 1.63
N LEU A 14 5.83 -10.42 1.86
CA LEU A 14 6.41 -9.50 0.88
C LEU A 14 7.87 -9.82 0.60
N THR A 15 8.67 -10.12 1.65
CA THR A 15 10.10 -10.42 1.52
C THR A 15 10.40 -11.75 0.84
N THR A 16 9.42 -12.63 0.75
CA THR A 16 9.55 -13.97 0.15
C THR A 16 8.73 -14.08 -1.13
N THR A 17 7.51 -14.54 -1.01
CA THR A 17 6.62 -14.82 -2.16
C THR A 17 6.28 -13.56 -2.94
N GLY A 18 5.94 -12.46 -2.24
CA GLY A 18 5.57 -11.20 -2.89
C GLY A 18 6.70 -10.62 -3.71
N TRP A 19 7.93 -10.64 -3.17
CA TRP A 19 9.11 -10.18 -3.87
C TRP A 19 9.38 -11.00 -5.14
N SER A 20 9.36 -12.32 -5.04
CA SER A 20 9.59 -13.20 -6.19
C SER A 20 8.60 -12.94 -7.32
N GLN A 21 7.32 -12.77 -6.99
CA GLN A 21 6.28 -12.45 -7.97
C GLN A 21 6.46 -11.06 -8.58
N LEU A 22 6.75 -10.04 -7.77
CA LEU A 22 6.99 -8.68 -8.23
C LEU A 22 8.20 -8.63 -9.16
N TYR A 23 9.31 -9.22 -8.75
CA TYR A 23 10.56 -9.19 -9.50
C TYR A 23 10.43 -9.89 -10.87
N ALA A 24 9.79 -11.06 -10.91
CA ALA A 24 9.50 -11.76 -12.16
C ALA A 24 8.59 -10.92 -13.10
N MET A 25 7.62 -10.21 -12.55
CA MET A 25 6.74 -9.33 -13.30
C MET A 25 7.49 -8.14 -13.90
N VAL A 26 8.34 -7.50 -13.10
CA VAL A 26 9.17 -6.37 -13.54
C VAL A 26 10.17 -6.80 -14.60
N GLN A 27 10.84 -7.94 -14.42
CA GLN A 27 11.78 -8.47 -15.45
C GLN A 27 11.08 -8.72 -16.78
N LYS A 28 9.88 -9.27 -16.77
CA LYS A 28 9.11 -9.51 -17.99
C LYS A 28 8.74 -8.21 -18.71
N ASP A 29 8.38 -7.17 -17.95
CA ASP A 29 8.00 -5.88 -18.51
C ASP A 29 9.21 -5.11 -19.08
N THR A 30 10.40 -5.21 -18.47
CA THR A 30 11.62 -4.54 -18.95
C THR A 30 12.22 -5.19 -20.18
N ASN A 31 11.94 -6.46 -20.43
CA ASN A 31 12.35 -7.17 -21.65
C ASN A 31 11.40 -6.90 -22.84
N SER A 32 10.34 -6.13 -22.64
CA SER A 32 9.45 -5.69 -23.73
C SER A 32 10.09 -4.57 -24.52
N ILE A 33 10.09 -4.68 -25.85
CA ILE A 33 10.68 -3.72 -26.83
C ILE A 33 10.05 -2.31 -26.71
N LEU A 34 8.92 -2.18 -26.03
CA LEU A 34 8.29 -0.91 -25.74
C LEU A 34 8.86 -0.37 -24.44
N SER A 35 9.70 0.64 -24.51
CA SER A 35 10.35 1.37 -23.38
C SER A 35 9.33 2.09 -22.49
N LYS A 36 8.35 1.37 -21.96
CA LYS A 36 7.39 1.90 -21.00
C LYS A 36 8.01 1.87 -19.62
N LYS A 37 8.10 3.00 -18.96
CA LYS A 37 8.47 3.06 -17.54
C LYS A 37 7.48 2.29 -16.71
N THR A 38 7.96 1.39 -15.86
CA THR A 38 7.14 0.64 -14.93
C THR A 38 7.05 1.38 -13.60
N ALA A 39 5.86 1.80 -13.21
CA ALA A 39 5.61 2.33 -11.88
C ALA A 39 5.30 1.17 -10.92
N VAL A 40 6.05 1.06 -9.83
CA VAL A 40 5.83 0.09 -8.75
C VAL A 40 5.30 0.83 -7.53
N ILE A 41 4.11 0.47 -7.08
CA ILE A 41 3.44 1.09 -5.93
C ILE A 41 3.33 0.07 -4.81
N PHE A 42 3.91 0.38 -3.66
CA PHE A 42 3.77 -0.42 -2.46
C PHE A 42 2.70 0.15 -1.55
N ASN A 43 1.81 -0.72 -1.04
CA ASN A 43 0.81 -0.39 -0.03
C ASN A 43 0.67 -1.58 0.92
N PHE A 44 1.51 -1.61 1.94
CA PHE A 44 1.58 -2.65 2.98
C PHE A 44 1.67 -2.00 4.35
N GLY A 45 1.52 -2.78 5.41
CA GLY A 45 1.75 -2.38 6.80
C GLY A 45 0.52 -2.48 7.70
N VAL A 46 -0.71 -2.46 7.16
CA VAL A 46 -1.94 -2.48 8.00
C VAL A 46 -2.08 -3.73 8.88
N ASN A 47 -1.38 -4.81 8.55
CA ASN A 47 -1.43 -6.08 9.30
C ASN A 47 -0.31 -6.24 10.33
N ASP A 48 0.70 -5.34 10.31
CA ASP A 48 1.90 -5.38 11.15
C ASP A 48 2.48 -3.97 11.36
N LEU A 49 1.64 -3.07 11.89
CA LEU A 49 1.97 -1.65 12.07
C LEU A 49 3.16 -1.39 13.01
N SER A 50 3.55 -2.36 13.84
CA SER A 50 4.73 -2.29 14.70
C SER A 50 6.05 -2.43 13.96
N ASP A 51 6.02 -3.06 12.77
CA ASP A 51 7.23 -3.54 12.07
C ASP A 51 7.77 -2.47 11.08
N TYR A 52 7.50 -1.20 11.34
CA TYR A 52 7.82 -0.07 10.45
C TYR A 52 9.33 0.05 10.14
N ALA A 53 10.20 -0.28 11.11
CA ALA A 53 11.64 -0.24 10.89
C ALA A 53 12.09 -1.31 9.88
N ASP A 54 11.57 -2.53 10.03
CA ASP A 54 11.87 -3.66 9.14
C ASP A 54 11.33 -3.38 7.72
N TYR A 55 10.17 -2.71 7.61
CA TYR A 55 9.64 -2.26 6.31
C TYR A 55 10.58 -1.26 5.64
N VAL A 56 11.10 -0.27 6.36
CA VAL A 56 12.03 0.72 5.82
C VAL A 56 13.33 0.06 5.38
N GLU A 57 13.89 -0.81 6.20
CA GLU A 57 15.11 -1.56 5.87
C GLU A 57 14.90 -2.35 4.57
N TYR A 58 13.84 -3.12 4.50
CA TYR A 58 13.54 -3.93 3.34
C TYR A 58 13.29 -3.09 2.06
N TYR A 59 12.48 -2.05 2.15
CA TYR A 59 12.23 -1.19 0.99
C TYR A 59 13.48 -0.47 0.50
N ASN A 60 14.32 0.01 1.40
CA ASN A 60 15.57 0.65 1.04
C ASN A 60 16.55 -0.37 0.39
N TRP A 61 16.51 -1.62 0.81
CA TRP A 61 17.30 -2.70 0.20
C TRP A 61 16.83 -3.07 -1.21
N ILE A 62 15.51 -3.13 -1.48
CA ILE A 62 15.00 -3.48 -2.83
C ILE A 62 15.03 -2.31 -3.81
N ALA A 63 15.09 -1.06 -3.33
CA ALA A 63 15.01 0.12 -4.17
C ALA A 63 16.05 0.13 -5.30
N PRO A 64 17.38 -0.05 -5.07
CA PRO A 64 18.36 -0.06 -6.13
C PRO A 64 18.13 -1.19 -7.15
N GLN A 65 17.62 -2.33 -6.71
CA GLN A 65 17.32 -3.47 -7.57
C GLN A 65 16.19 -3.16 -8.57
N LEU A 66 15.12 -2.50 -8.11
CA LEU A 66 14.02 -2.07 -8.98
C LEU A 66 14.42 -0.85 -9.85
N LYS A 67 15.18 0.09 -9.30
CA LYS A 67 15.70 1.23 -10.05
C LYS A 67 16.61 0.81 -11.21
N SER A 68 17.45 -0.22 -11.02
CA SER A 68 18.30 -0.77 -12.09
C SER A 68 17.48 -1.38 -13.25
N LYS A 69 16.21 -1.71 -13.01
CA LYS A 69 15.25 -2.16 -14.01
C LYS A 69 14.44 -1.02 -14.63
N GLY A 70 14.79 0.24 -14.36
CA GLY A 70 14.09 1.41 -14.88
C GLY A 70 12.75 1.70 -14.20
N CYS A 71 12.47 1.09 -13.03
CA CYS A 71 11.22 1.32 -12.32
C CYS A 71 11.19 2.69 -11.64
N GLU A 72 10.01 3.32 -11.63
CA GLU A 72 9.66 4.41 -10.74
C GLU A 72 8.98 3.84 -9.50
N LEU A 73 9.45 4.25 -8.32
CA LEU A 73 9.02 3.64 -7.07
C LEU A 73 8.12 4.59 -6.28
N TYR A 74 7.03 4.05 -5.77
CA TYR A 74 6.05 4.77 -4.98
C TYR A 74 5.72 3.97 -3.72
N PHE A 75 5.60 4.67 -2.61
CA PHE A 75 5.02 4.12 -1.39
C PHE A 75 3.72 4.88 -1.09
N MET A 76 2.61 4.17 -1.02
CA MET A 76 1.32 4.71 -0.62
C MET A 76 1.10 4.43 0.87
N SER A 77 0.85 5.48 1.63
CA SER A 77 0.62 5.36 3.08
C SER A 77 -0.51 4.39 3.41
N VAL A 78 -0.44 3.76 4.58
CA VAL A 78 -1.54 2.97 5.12
C VAL A 78 -2.75 3.88 5.32
N ASN A 79 -3.91 3.41 4.89
CA ASN A 79 -5.15 4.15 4.90
C ASN A 79 -5.76 4.27 6.31
N PRO A 80 -6.64 5.25 6.57
CA PRO A 80 -7.36 5.36 7.83
C PRO A 80 -8.16 4.10 8.17
N LEU A 81 -8.39 3.84 9.44
CA LEU A 81 -9.20 2.71 9.90
C LEU A 81 -10.30 3.18 10.88
N ASN A 82 -11.27 2.31 11.16
CA ASN A 82 -12.30 2.54 12.16
C ASN A 82 -12.06 1.65 13.39
N ARG A 83 -11.53 2.25 14.44
CA ARG A 83 -11.18 1.53 15.67
C ARG A 83 -12.38 0.84 16.34
N THR A 84 -13.53 1.46 16.32
CA THR A 84 -14.75 0.89 16.92
C THR A 84 -15.16 -0.39 16.20
N MET A 85 -15.16 -0.37 14.87
CA MET A 85 -15.46 -1.55 14.06
C MET A 85 -14.41 -2.65 14.24
N LEU A 86 -13.10 -2.27 14.28
CA LEU A 86 -12.03 -3.23 14.56
C LEU A 86 -12.21 -3.94 15.90
N SER A 87 -12.63 -3.24 16.94
CA SER A 87 -12.91 -3.84 18.24
C SER A 87 -14.03 -4.88 18.15
N ASN A 88 -15.08 -4.59 17.38
CA ASN A 88 -16.19 -5.50 17.16
C ASN A 88 -15.80 -6.77 16.39
N THR A 89 -14.75 -6.69 15.55
CA THR A 89 -14.26 -7.82 14.74
C THR A 89 -13.05 -8.54 15.36
N GLY A 90 -12.67 -8.21 16.60
CA GLY A 90 -11.51 -8.80 17.28
C GLY A 90 -10.14 -8.29 16.79
N ARG A 91 -10.11 -7.25 15.95
CA ARG A 91 -8.87 -6.63 15.45
C ARG A 91 -8.45 -5.41 16.28
N ALA A 92 -8.57 -5.54 17.59
CA ALA A 92 -8.36 -4.46 18.54
C ALA A 92 -6.89 -3.98 18.68
N ASP A 93 -5.93 -4.74 18.15
CA ASP A 93 -4.49 -4.43 18.11
C ASP A 93 -4.15 -3.24 17.20
N ARG A 94 -5.03 -2.88 16.25
CA ARG A 94 -4.83 -1.77 15.33
C ARG A 94 -5.46 -0.48 15.84
N SER A 95 -4.76 0.63 15.70
CA SER A 95 -5.25 1.95 16.12
C SER A 95 -4.90 3.01 15.09
N GLU A 96 -5.66 4.10 15.09
CA GLU A 96 -5.38 5.28 14.26
C GLU A 96 -4.00 5.89 14.60
N ALA A 97 -3.61 5.85 15.89
CA ALA A 97 -2.29 6.29 16.32
C ALA A 97 -1.17 5.41 15.73
N ALA A 98 -1.34 4.09 15.76
CA ALA A 98 -0.37 3.16 15.16
C ALA A 98 -0.24 3.37 13.65
N VAL A 99 -1.36 3.61 12.93
CA VAL A 99 -1.34 3.93 11.50
C VAL A 99 -0.54 5.22 11.25
N ARG A 100 -0.78 6.27 12.04
CA ARG A 100 -0.02 7.52 11.89
C ARG A 100 1.46 7.31 12.18
N SER A 101 1.81 6.66 13.28
CA SER A 101 3.21 6.38 13.62
C SER A 101 3.93 5.60 12.52
N PHE A 102 3.28 4.57 11.97
CA PHE A 102 3.79 3.82 10.83
C PHE A 102 4.02 4.73 9.62
N ASN A 103 3.01 5.51 9.23
CA ASN A 103 3.07 6.39 8.07
C ASN A 103 4.14 7.48 8.22
N ASP A 104 4.24 8.10 9.40
CA ASP A 104 5.23 9.13 9.70
C ASP A 104 6.65 8.56 9.64
N TYR A 105 6.86 7.37 10.19
CA TYR A 105 8.15 6.71 10.14
C TYR A 105 8.56 6.35 8.71
N MET A 106 7.63 5.77 7.93
CA MET A 106 7.86 5.46 6.52
C MET A 106 8.23 6.73 5.73
N LYS A 107 7.46 7.81 5.91
CA LYS A 107 7.69 9.08 5.22
C LYS A 107 9.06 9.69 5.54
N ALA A 108 9.53 9.54 6.77
CA ALA A 108 10.80 10.12 7.24
C ALA A 108 12.03 9.28 6.83
N ASN A 109 11.89 7.97 6.68
CA ASN A 109 13.03 7.06 6.59
C ASN A 109 13.15 6.28 5.27
N LEU A 110 12.14 6.30 4.40
CA LEU A 110 12.27 5.74 3.06
C LEU A 110 13.32 6.53 2.26
N SER A 111 14.12 5.82 1.49
CA SER A 111 15.10 6.45 0.62
C SER A 111 14.45 7.39 -0.41
N SER A 112 15.19 8.38 -0.89
CA SER A 112 14.75 9.33 -1.92
C SER A 112 14.38 8.68 -3.26
N ALA A 113 14.62 7.38 -3.41
CA ALA A 113 14.18 6.60 -4.57
C ALA A 113 12.66 6.46 -4.64
N TYR A 114 11.97 6.60 -3.50
CA TYR A 114 10.51 6.51 -3.42
C TYR A 114 9.84 7.87 -3.50
N THR A 115 8.76 7.95 -4.27
CA THR A 115 7.78 9.03 -4.14
C THR A 115 6.70 8.60 -3.14
N TYR A 116 6.54 9.37 -2.06
CA TYR A 116 5.52 9.10 -1.05
C TYR A 116 4.16 9.62 -1.51
N ILE A 117 3.14 8.74 -1.50
CA ILE A 117 1.75 9.10 -1.77
C ILE A 117 1.00 9.17 -0.44
N ASP A 118 0.72 10.36 0.05
CA ASP A 118 -0.02 10.58 1.30
C ASP A 118 -1.52 10.33 1.10
N MET A 119 -1.87 9.06 0.95
CA MET A 119 -3.26 8.62 0.80
C MET A 119 -4.05 8.80 2.08
N TYR A 120 -3.39 8.63 3.25
CA TYR A 120 -4.01 8.83 4.54
C TYR A 120 -4.59 10.24 4.69
N SER A 121 -3.76 11.27 4.52
CA SER A 121 -4.20 12.66 4.62
C SER A 121 -5.23 13.02 3.54
N TYR A 122 -5.05 12.52 2.32
CA TYR A 122 -6.02 12.70 1.25
C TYR A 122 -7.40 12.15 1.63
N MET A 123 -7.46 10.93 2.15
CA MET A 123 -8.73 10.33 2.57
C MET A 123 -9.36 11.09 3.74
N LYS A 124 -8.57 11.49 4.73
CA LYS A 124 -9.06 12.29 5.88
C LYS A 124 -9.65 13.63 5.43
N SER A 125 -9.06 14.30 4.45
CA SER A 125 -9.53 15.60 3.97
C SER A 125 -10.74 15.51 3.03
N THR A 126 -10.87 14.42 2.27
CA THR A 126 -11.94 14.28 1.28
C THR A 126 -13.08 13.36 1.72
N GLY A 127 -12.97 12.75 2.90
CA GLY A 127 -13.93 11.79 3.44
C GLY A 127 -13.80 10.40 2.81
N TYR A 128 -14.29 9.39 3.50
CA TYR A 128 -14.32 7.98 3.07
C TYR A 128 -15.44 7.25 3.81
N SER A 129 -15.82 6.08 3.29
CA SER A 129 -16.83 5.22 3.93
C SER A 129 -16.36 3.78 3.91
N PHE A 130 -16.57 3.09 5.03
CA PHE A 130 -16.34 1.66 5.14
C PHE A 130 -17.48 0.88 4.48
N ALA A 131 -17.18 -0.30 3.96
CA ALA A 131 -18.17 -1.22 3.47
C ALA A 131 -19.01 -1.76 4.63
N SER A 132 -20.26 -2.12 4.39
CA SER A 132 -21.15 -2.74 5.37
C SER A 132 -21.37 -4.23 5.11
N ASP A 133 -20.83 -4.73 4.01
CA ASP A 133 -21.13 -6.07 3.50
C ASP A 133 -19.91 -6.80 2.91
N HIS A 134 -18.69 -6.37 3.29
CA HIS A 134 -17.45 -6.95 2.76
C HIS A 134 -17.35 -8.46 2.94
N TYR A 135 -17.85 -9.00 4.05
CA TYR A 135 -17.88 -10.44 4.33
C TYR A 135 -19.21 -11.12 3.98
N GLY A 136 -20.12 -10.43 3.29
CA GLY A 136 -21.42 -10.92 2.87
C GLY A 136 -22.57 -10.02 3.31
N ALA A 137 -23.73 -10.21 2.70
CA ALA A 137 -24.93 -9.40 2.97
C ALA A 137 -25.32 -9.43 4.46
N GLY A 138 -25.50 -8.26 5.06
CA GLY A 138 -25.90 -8.10 6.46
C GLY A 138 -24.76 -8.20 7.46
N THR A 139 -23.48 -8.35 7.04
CA THR A 139 -22.34 -8.32 7.96
C THR A 139 -21.89 -6.89 8.22
N ILE A 140 -21.49 -6.62 9.48
CA ILE A 140 -20.79 -5.37 9.82
C ILE A 140 -19.35 -5.49 9.34
N ASP A 141 -18.87 -4.49 8.61
CA ASP A 141 -17.48 -4.48 8.13
C ASP A 141 -16.48 -4.41 9.29
N ASP A 142 -15.26 -4.80 8.99
CA ASP A 142 -14.14 -4.88 9.92
C ASP A 142 -13.43 -3.53 10.19
N GLY A 143 -13.91 -2.43 9.59
CA GLY A 143 -13.29 -1.12 9.73
C GLY A 143 -11.97 -0.93 8.98
N LEU A 144 -11.64 -1.84 8.06
CA LEU A 144 -10.47 -1.79 7.16
C LEU A 144 -10.85 -1.70 5.69
N HIS A 145 -11.97 -2.32 5.32
CA HIS A 145 -12.43 -2.35 3.93
C HIS A 145 -13.39 -1.20 3.64
N TYR A 146 -13.25 -0.63 2.47
CA TYR A 146 -14.00 0.56 2.07
C TYR A 146 -15.07 0.23 1.03
N THR A 147 -16.04 1.14 0.89
CA THR A 147 -17.00 1.05 -0.20
C THR A 147 -16.31 1.12 -1.56
N ALA A 148 -16.95 0.56 -2.58
CA ALA A 148 -16.47 0.64 -3.97
C ALA A 148 -16.23 2.09 -4.43
N LYS A 149 -17.07 3.05 -3.97
CA LYS A 149 -16.90 4.48 -4.24
C LYS A 149 -15.59 5.01 -3.66
N THR A 150 -15.25 4.64 -2.42
CA THR A 150 -14.01 5.04 -1.78
C THR A 150 -12.81 4.42 -2.49
N TYR A 151 -12.84 3.13 -2.83
CA TYR A 151 -11.76 2.48 -3.59
C TYR A 151 -11.52 3.12 -4.96
N LYS A 152 -12.57 3.51 -5.69
CA LYS A 152 -12.43 4.24 -6.96
C LYS A 152 -11.68 5.57 -6.76
N ARG A 153 -11.92 6.28 -5.66
CA ARG A 153 -11.20 7.54 -5.35
C ARG A 153 -9.75 7.31 -4.96
N ILE A 154 -9.47 6.28 -4.15
CA ILE A 154 -8.10 5.85 -3.82
C ILE A 154 -7.34 5.55 -5.11
N TYR A 155 -7.95 4.78 -6.00
CA TYR A 155 -7.36 4.43 -7.29
C TYR A 155 -7.07 5.67 -8.15
N ALA A 156 -8.04 6.57 -8.30
CA ALA A 156 -7.88 7.79 -9.08
C ALA A 156 -6.74 8.65 -8.51
N LYS A 157 -6.72 8.89 -7.19
CA LYS A 157 -5.64 9.63 -6.52
C LYS A 157 -4.27 8.96 -6.71
N CYS A 158 -4.24 7.64 -6.65
CA CYS A 158 -3.01 6.88 -6.88
C CYS A 158 -2.48 7.12 -8.30
N ILE A 159 -3.32 6.98 -9.32
CA ILE A 159 -2.95 7.23 -10.73
C ILE A 159 -2.51 8.69 -10.96
N ASP A 160 -3.23 9.66 -10.39
CA ASP A 160 -2.88 11.08 -10.51
C ASP A 160 -1.54 11.42 -9.84
N SER A 161 -1.11 10.60 -8.88
CA SER A 161 0.18 10.77 -8.19
C SER A 161 1.36 10.19 -8.99
N LEU A 162 1.11 9.40 -10.03
CA LEU A 162 2.17 8.84 -10.85
C LEU A 162 2.76 9.93 -11.76
N ARG A 163 4.06 10.15 -11.68
CA ARG A 163 4.79 11.07 -12.56
C ARG A 163 5.07 10.44 -13.93
N VAL A 164 4.07 9.81 -14.52
CA VAL A 164 4.18 9.32 -15.88
C VAL A 164 3.83 10.49 -16.81
N PRO A 165 4.70 10.93 -17.70
CA PRO A 165 4.31 11.88 -18.75
C PRO A 165 3.13 11.28 -19.51
N ARG A 166 2.02 12.01 -19.57
CA ARG A 166 0.87 11.65 -20.40
C ARG A 166 1.22 11.80 -21.88
#